data_2344eeb44fc005644c2c424c257b4f4d
#
_entry.id   2344eeb44fc005644c2c424c257b4f4d
#
_cell.length_a   1.000
_cell.length_b   1.000
_cell.length_c   1.000
_cell.angle_alpha   90.00
_cell.angle_beta   90.00
_cell.angle_gamma   90.00
#
_symmetry.space_group_name_H-M   'P 1'
#
loop_
_entity.id
_entity.type
_entity.pdbx_description
1 polymer ?
#
loop_
_entity_poly.entity_id
_entity_poly.type
_entity_poly.pdbx_seq_one_letter_code
_entity_poly.pdbx_strand_id
1 'polypeptide(L)'
;MNSSPPTLPSLTLAVRTPHERQPISAMSGGNAQKVVLARQLVERPAVLVLAEPTQGVDVGAKEEIHRIIAELAESGTAVLVVTSDLPEALRIADRLLVVRGGTTTVEFGPEATQVDVLAAAAGAVDAEGNAA
;
A
#
# COMPACT_ATOMS: atom_id res chain seq x y z
N MET A 1 20.31 21.08 -7.86
CA MET A 1 19.28 20.57 -6.92
C MET A 1 19.81 19.31 -6.28
N ASN A 2 20.19 19.41 -5.02
CA ASN A 2 20.58 18.24 -4.23
C ASN A 2 19.32 17.53 -3.74
N SER A 3 18.80 16.60 -4.51
CA SER A 3 17.89 15.61 -3.98
C SER A 3 18.77 14.55 -3.29
N SER A 4 19.03 14.73 -2.00
CA SER A 4 19.57 13.66 -1.19
C SER A 4 18.62 12.46 -1.29
N PRO A 5 19.12 11.23 -1.51
CA PRO A 5 18.23 10.07 -1.50
C PRO A 5 17.51 10.02 -0.14
N PRO A 6 16.25 9.63 -0.11
CA PRO A 6 15.52 9.50 1.14
C PRO A 6 16.32 8.62 2.09
N THR A 7 16.58 9.13 3.29
CA THR A 7 17.22 8.34 4.33
C THR A 7 16.21 7.29 4.76
N LEU A 8 16.46 6.03 4.41
CA LEU A 8 15.62 4.97 4.93
C LEU A 8 15.71 5.03 6.46
N PRO A 9 14.59 5.15 7.17
CA PRO A 9 14.58 4.84 8.59
C PRO A 9 15.16 3.43 8.78
N SER A 10 15.69 3.14 9.95
CA SER A 10 16.11 1.77 10.27
C SER A 10 14.84 0.88 10.33
N LEU A 11 14.35 0.51 9.16
CA LEU A 11 13.16 -0.32 9.00
C LEU A 11 13.47 -1.72 9.48
N THR A 12 13.05 -2.00 10.70
CA THR A 12 13.07 -3.36 11.22
C THR A 12 11.85 -4.09 10.65
N LEU A 13 12.06 -4.87 9.59
CA LEU A 13 10.99 -5.63 8.93
C LEU A 13 10.52 -6.83 9.76
N ALA A 14 11.25 -7.16 10.83
CA ALA A 14 10.92 -8.23 11.77
C ALA A 14 10.46 -9.53 11.09
N VAL A 15 11.19 -9.97 10.06
CA VAL A 15 10.92 -11.25 9.37
C VAL A 15 11.24 -12.39 10.31
N ARG A 16 10.25 -13.24 10.56
CA ARG A 16 10.42 -14.45 11.38
C ARG A 16 10.76 -15.64 10.50
N THR A 17 11.97 -16.16 10.66
CA THR A 17 12.44 -17.34 9.97
C THR A 17 13.36 -18.15 10.88
N PRO A 18 13.30 -19.51 10.84
CA PRO A 18 14.22 -20.36 11.61
C PRO A 18 15.69 -20.17 11.20
N HIS A 19 15.94 -19.85 9.95
CA HIS A 19 17.29 -19.59 9.42
C HIS A 19 17.23 -18.76 8.14
N GLU A 20 18.32 -18.04 7.84
CA GLU A 20 18.41 -17.09 6.71
C GLU A 20 18.24 -17.73 5.32
N ARG A 21 18.49 -19.00 5.20
CA ARG A 21 18.40 -19.76 3.93
C ARG A 21 17.04 -20.42 3.71
N GLN A 22 16.06 -20.15 4.56
CA GLN A 22 14.73 -20.74 4.39
C GLN A 22 14.09 -20.23 3.08
N PRO A 23 13.54 -21.12 2.23
CA PRO A 23 12.81 -20.71 1.04
C PRO A 23 11.57 -19.88 1.40
N ILE A 24 11.28 -18.84 0.62
CA ILE A 24 10.09 -17.99 0.82
C ILE A 24 8.81 -18.81 0.81
N SER A 25 8.75 -19.87 -0.03
CA SER A 25 7.61 -20.78 -0.10
C SER A 25 7.30 -21.53 1.21
N ALA A 26 8.27 -21.63 2.11
CA ALA A 26 8.11 -22.25 3.43
C ALA A 26 7.79 -21.23 4.54
N MET A 27 7.68 -19.96 4.21
CA MET A 27 7.32 -18.88 5.16
C MET A 27 5.81 -18.70 5.24
N SER A 28 5.34 -18.12 6.36
CA SER A 28 3.97 -17.60 6.42
C SER A 28 3.77 -16.51 5.39
N GLY A 29 2.52 -16.31 4.93
CA GLY A 29 2.19 -15.28 3.93
C GLY A 29 2.69 -13.89 4.33
N GLY A 30 2.55 -13.51 5.60
CA GLY A 30 3.03 -12.24 6.11
C GLY A 30 4.55 -12.09 6.10
N ASN A 31 5.29 -13.13 6.46
CA ASN A 31 6.76 -13.11 6.41
C ASN A 31 7.26 -13.10 4.96
N ALA A 32 6.65 -13.88 4.07
CA ALA A 32 6.97 -13.87 2.65
C ALA A 32 6.74 -12.48 2.04
N GLN A 33 5.64 -11.83 2.38
CA GLN A 33 5.32 -10.49 1.89
C GLN A 33 6.34 -9.44 2.40
N LYS A 34 6.77 -9.54 3.65
CA LYS A 34 7.83 -8.67 4.20
C LYS A 34 9.17 -8.86 3.47
N VAL A 35 9.52 -10.09 3.09
CA VAL A 35 10.73 -10.36 2.31
C VAL A 35 10.65 -9.74 0.92
N VAL A 36 9.50 -9.87 0.25
CA VAL A 36 9.27 -9.23 -1.05
C VAL A 36 9.41 -7.72 -0.94
N LEU A 37 8.82 -7.11 0.09
CA LEU A 37 8.93 -5.68 0.34
C LEU A 37 10.38 -5.27 0.63
N ALA A 38 11.08 -6.01 1.49
CA ALA A 38 12.49 -5.78 1.79
C ALA A 38 13.37 -5.77 0.53
N ARG A 39 13.14 -6.70 -0.37
CA ARG A 39 13.87 -6.79 -1.65
C ARG A 39 13.71 -5.52 -2.49
N GLN A 40 12.50 -4.97 -2.57
CA GLN A 40 12.24 -3.74 -3.31
C GLN A 40 12.94 -2.52 -2.68
N LEU A 41 13.14 -2.54 -1.37
CA LEU A 41 13.72 -1.43 -0.63
C LEU A 41 15.25 -1.37 -0.68
N VAL A 42 15.91 -2.45 -1.07
CA VAL A 42 17.39 -2.49 -1.21
C VAL A 42 17.89 -1.40 -2.17
N GLU A 43 17.15 -1.15 -3.24
CA GLU A 43 17.50 -0.15 -4.27
C GLU A 43 17.09 1.28 -3.90
N ARG A 44 16.46 1.50 -2.75
CA ARG A 44 15.97 2.81 -2.29
C ARG A 44 15.18 3.58 -3.34
N PRO A 45 14.07 3.04 -3.82
CA PRO A 45 13.31 3.67 -4.88
C PRO A 45 12.68 4.99 -4.41
N ALA A 46 12.63 5.98 -5.30
CA ALA A 46 11.88 7.22 -5.06
C ALA A 46 10.37 6.98 -5.09
N VAL A 47 9.94 5.99 -5.89
CA VAL A 47 8.55 5.58 -6.04
C VAL A 47 8.45 4.07 -5.86
N LEU A 48 7.54 3.63 -5.01
CA LEU A 48 7.24 2.22 -4.77
C LEU A 48 5.79 1.93 -5.18
N VAL A 49 5.59 0.93 -6.03
CA VAL A 49 4.25 0.49 -6.45
C VAL A 49 3.97 -0.88 -5.83
N LEU A 50 2.90 -0.98 -5.07
CA LEU A 50 2.48 -2.19 -4.38
C LEU A 50 1.08 -2.60 -4.87
N ALA A 51 0.97 -3.80 -5.43
CA ALA A 51 -0.31 -4.37 -5.83
C ALA A 51 -0.75 -5.42 -4.80
N GLU A 52 -1.92 -5.23 -4.22
CA GLU A 52 -2.52 -6.11 -3.21
C GLU A 52 -1.54 -6.50 -2.08
N PRO A 53 -0.91 -5.53 -1.39
CA PRO A 53 0.23 -5.80 -0.50
C PRO A 53 -0.10 -6.67 0.71
N THR A 54 -1.37 -6.79 1.07
CA THR A 54 -1.81 -7.56 2.24
C THR A 54 -2.70 -8.74 1.88
N GLN A 55 -2.79 -9.08 0.59
CA GLN A 55 -3.61 -10.21 0.17
C GLN A 55 -3.05 -11.54 0.74
N GLY A 56 -3.94 -12.31 1.37
CA GLY A 56 -3.58 -13.63 1.89
C GLY A 56 -2.75 -13.62 3.17
N VAL A 57 -2.62 -12.48 3.85
CA VAL A 57 -1.92 -12.37 5.14
C VAL A 57 -2.91 -12.25 6.30
N ASP A 58 -2.47 -12.67 7.50
CA ASP A 58 -3.28 -12.52 8.71
C ASP A 58 -3.33 -11.05 9.20
N VAL A 59 -4.23 -10.78 10.16
CA VAL A 59 -4.47 -9.42 10.68
C VAL A 59 -3.20 -8.79 11.27
N GLY A 60 -2.40 -9.55 12.00
CA GLY A 60 -1.17 -9.04 12.62
C GLY A 60 -0.12 -8.67 11.58
N ALA A 61 0.05 -9.49 10.55
CA ALA A 61 0.96 -9.20 9.44
C ALA A 61 0.48 -8.01 8.60
N LYS A 62 -0.83 -7.86 8.42
CA LYS A 62 -1.45 -6.73 7.75
C LYS A 62 -1.08 -5.40 8.44
N GLU A 63 -1.24 -5.34 9.75
CA GLU A 63 -0.86 -4.18 10.57
C GLU A 63 0.61 -3.81 10.41
N GLU A 64 1.50 -4.79 10.42
CA GLU A 64 2.93 -4.56 10.25
C GLU A 64 3.27 -4.05 8.85
N ILE A 65 2.63 -4.58 7.80
CA ILE A 65 2.82 -4.11 6.43
C ILE A 65 2.33 -2.66 6.28
N HIS A 66 1.18 -2.31 6.86
CA HIS A 66 0.68 -0.94 6.85
C HIS A 66 1.64 0.02 7.57
N ARG A 67 2.21 -0.40 8.70
CA ARG A 67 3.22 0.41 9.41
C ARG A 67 4.45 0.64 8.54
N ILE A 68 4.95 -0.37 7.86
CA ILE A 68 6.09 -0.24 6.95
C ILE A 68 5.79 0.73 5.81
N ILE A 69 4.61 0.65 5.21
CA ILE A 69 4.15 1.56 4.15
C ILE A 69 4.13 3.00 4.66
N ALA A 70 3.57 3.23 5.85
CA ALA A 70 3.52 4.56 6.45
C ALA A 70 4.92 5.14 6.73
N GLU A 71 5.82 4.35 7.30
CA GLU A 71 7.20 4.75 7.56
C GLU A 71 7.96 5.10 6.28
N LEU A 72 7.73 4.35 5.19
CA LEU A 72 8.31 4.65 3.88
C LEU A 72 7.82 5.99 3.32
N ALA A 73 6.52 6.23 3.40
CA ALA A 73 5.93 7.50 2.96
C ALA A 73 6.46 8.68 3.78
N GLU A 74 6.56 8.53 5.10
CA GLU A 74 7.13 9.56 5.99
C GLU A 74 8.61 9.82 5.69
N SER A 75 9.36 8.82 5.23
CA SER A 75 10.76 8.97 4.83
C SER A 75 10.98 9.63 3.47
N GLY A 76 9.90 9.94 2.74
CA GLY A 76 9.93 10.64 1.46
C GLY A 76 9.79 9.74 0.23
N THR A 77 9.56 8.43 0.40
CA THR A 77 9.21 7.54 -0.71
C THR A 77 7.75 7.77 -1.13
N ALA A 78 7.50 8.03 -2.39
CA ALA A 78 6.14 8.04 -2.92
C ALA A 78 5.62 6.61 -3.03
N VAL A 79 4.56 6.27 -2.32
CA VAL A 79 4.00 4.91 -2.31
C VAL A 79 2.65 4.91 -3.02
N LEU A 80 2.55 4.14 -4.09
CA LEU A 80 1.30 3.86 -4.79
C LEU A 80 0.84 2.46 -4.43
N VAL A 81 -0.30 2.36 -3.75
CA VAL A 81 -0.93 1.08 -3.41
C VAL A 81 -2.13 0.85 -4.31
N VAL A 82 -2.16 -0.31 -4.95
CA VAL A 82 -3.31 -0.79 -5.71
C VAL A 82 -3.94 -1.93 -4.93
N THR A 83 -5.17 -1.77 -4.49
CA THR A 83 -5.87 -2.76 -3.67
C THR A 83 -7.36 -2.80 -3.99
N SER A 84 -7.95 -3.97 -3.86
CA SER A 84 -9.40 -4.17 -3.87
C SER A 84 -10.03 -4.14 -2.46
N ASP A 85 -9.19 -4.11 -1.42
CA ASP A 85 -9.62 -4.03 -0.03
C ASP A 85 -9.91 -2.56 0.33
N LEU A 86 -11.20 -2.19 0.26
CA LEU A 86 -11.61 -0.81 0.54
C LEU A 86 -11.31 -0.34 1.97
N PRO A 87 -11.54 -1.13 3.02
CA PRO A 87 -11.09 -0.76 4.36
C PRO A 87 -9.59 -0.48 4.46
N GLU A 88 -8.77 -1.26 3.77
CA GLU A 88 -7.32 -1.02 3.68
C GLU A 88 -7.02 0.31 3.00
N ALA A 89 -7.60 0.55 1.82
CA ALA A 89 -7.39 1.78 1.06
C ALA A 89 -7.73 3.02 1.89
N LEU A 90 -8.90 3.03 2.54
CA LEU A 90 -9.35 4.14 3.40
C LEU A 90 -8.45 4.38 4.61
N ARG A 91 -7.83 3.33 5.12
CA ARG A 91 -6.98 3.41 6.30
C ARG A 91 -5.61 3.99 6.01
N ILE A 92 -5.00 3.66 4.86
CA ILE A 92 -3.61 3.98 4.57
C ILE A 92 -3.42 5.14 3.59
N ALA A 93 -4.44 5.51 2.83
CA ALA A 93 -4.30 6.50 1.78
C ALA A 93 -4.40 7.94 2.28
N ASP A 94 -3.49 8.81 1.84
CA ASP A 94 -3.63 10.26 1.90
C ASP A 94 -4.49 10.78 0.74
N ARG A 95 -4.39 10.10 -0.41
CA ARG A 95 -5.18 10.33 -1.62
C ARG A 95 -5.68 8.99 -2.14
N LEU A 96 -6.94 8.90 -2.46
CA LEU A 96 -7.56 7.69 -2.96
C LEU A 96 -8.15 7.91 -4.35
N LEU A 97 -7.71 7.13 -5.31
CA LEU A 97 -8.19 7.17 -6.69
C LEU A 97 -9.07 5.94 -6.96
N VAL A 98 -10.26 6.18 -7.46
CA VAL A 98 -11.14 5.09 -7.91
C VAL A 98 -10.89 4.85 -9.40
N VAL A 99 -10.55 3.60 -9.75
CA VAL A 99 -10.35 3.17 -11.12
C VAL A 99 -11.50 2.25 -11.53
N ARG A 100 -12.16 2.59 -12.63
CA ARG A 100 -13.25 1.83 -13.21
C ARG A 100 -13.13 1.76 -14.73
N GLY A 101 -13.22 0.56 -15.29
CA GLY A 101 -13.12 0.39 -16.74
C GLY A 101 -11.81 0.90 -17.34
N GLY A 102 -10.70 0.79 -16.60
CA GLY A 102 -9.38 1.26 -17.05
C GLY A 102 -9.16 2.78 -16.96
N THR A 103 -10.09 3.51 -16.34
CA THR A 103 -10.03 4.97 -16.21
C THR A 103 -10.15 5.38 -14.75
N THR A 104 -9.37 6.38 -14.32
CA THR A 104 -9.57 7.05 -13.03
C THR A 104 -10.85 7.87 -13.07
N THR A 105 -11.79 7.59 -12.18
CA THR A 105 -13.11 8.23 -12.18
C THR A 105 -13.20 9.36 -11.17
N VAL A 106 -12.75 9.13 -9.94
CA VAL A 106 -12.86 10.10 -8.84
C VAL A 106 -11.59 10.03 -7.99
N GLU A 107 -11.16 11.18 -7.48
CA GLU A 107 -10.13 11.30 -6.45
C GLU A 107 -10.76 11.78 -5.14
N PHE A 108 -10.42 11.12 -4.04
CA PHE A 108 -10.85 11.46 -2.68
C PHE A 108 -9.66 11.83 -1.80
N GLY A 109 -9.89 12.74 -0.86
CA GLY A 109 -8.99 13.05 0.23
C GLY A 109 -9.19 12.12 1.44
N PRO A 110 -8.52 12.42 2.57
CA PRO A 110 -8.56 11.59 3.78
C PRO A 110 -9.93 11.56 4.48
N GLU A 111 -10.86 12.43 4.13
CA GLU A 111 -12.22 12.51 4.63
C GLU A 111 -13.19 11.55 3.93
N ALA A 112 -12.73 10.82 2.92
CA ALA A 112 -13.57 9.90 2.15
C ALA A 112 -14.22 8.84 3.02
N THR A 113 -15.50 8.61 2.80
CA THR A 113 -16.22 7.51 3.46
C THR A 113 -16.28 6.27 2.56
N GLN A 114 -16.53 5.12 3.18
CA GLN A 114 -16.72 3.88 2.42
C GLN A 114 -17.88 3.99 1.43
N VAL A 115 -18.95 4.71 1.81
CA VAL A 115 -20.13 4.90 0.95
C VAL A 115 -19.76 5.71 -0.29
N ASP A 116 -18.99 6.79 -0.13
CA ASP A 116 -18.56 7.65 -1.25
C ASP A 116 -17.74 6.87 -2.27
N VAL A 117 -16.77 6.11 -1.79
CA VAL A 117 -15.88 5.30 -2.66
C VAL A 117 -16.64 4.20 -3.37
N LEU A 118 -17.57 3.51 -2.67
CA LEU A 118 -18.41 2.49 -3.30
C LEU A 118 -19.35 3.08 -4.36
N ALA A 119 -19.92 4.25 -4.11
CA ALA A 119 -20.76 4.94 -5.09
C ALA A 119 -19.96 5.30 -6.35
N ALA A 120 -18.76 5.81 -6.21
CA ALA A 120 -17.86 6.09 -7.33
C ALA A 120 -17.48 4.81 -8.10
N ALA A 121 -17.15 3.74 -7.39
CA ALA A 121 -16.80 2.45 -7.99
C ALA A 121 -17.97 1.83 -8.76
N ALA A 122 -19.21 2.01 -8.26
CA ALA A 122 -20.43 1.58 -8.93
C ALA A 122 -20.84 2.49 -10.12
N GLY A 123 -20.23 3.67 -10.26
CA GLY A 123 -20.57 4.65 -11.29
C GLY A 123 -21.81 5.48 -10.97
N ALA A 124 -22.16 5.59 -9.71
CA ALA A 124 -23.27 6.41 -9.23
C ALA A 124 -22.90 7.90 -9.10
N VAL A 125 -21.62 8.24 -9.22
CA VAL A 125 -21.10 9.60 -9.22
C VAL A 125 -20.16 9.81 -10.42
N ASP A 126 -20.17 11.02 -10.96
CA ASP A 126 -19.25 11.43 -12.03
C ASP A 126 -17.87 11.83 -11.48
N ALA A 127 -16.96 12.24 -12.38
CA ALA A 127 -15.62 12.68 -12.02
C ALA A 127 -15.58 13.93 -11.11
N GLU A 128 -16.68 14.65 -11.03
CA GLU A 128 -16.86 15.86 -10.21
C GLU A 128 -17.54 15.56 -8.86
N GLY A 129 -17.86 14.27 -8.59
CA GLY A 129 -18.51 13.83 -7.35
C GLY A 129 -20.00 14.07 -7.31
N ASN A 130 -20.62 14.43 -8.43
CA ASN A 130 -22.05 14.64 -8.55
C ASN A 130 -22.76 13.32 -8.87
N ALA A 131 -24.03 13.19 -8.45
CA ALA A 131 -24.86 12.04 -8.79
C ALA A 131 -24.99 11.93 -10.32
N ALA A 132 -24.57 10.77 -10.81
CA ALA A 132 -24.60 10.48 -12.24
C ALA A 132 -26.04 10.18 -12.72
#